data_4eded617b59d9241dff17fba521e25db
#
_entry.id   4eded617b59d9241dff17fba521e25db
#
_cell.length_a   1.000
_cell.length_b   1.000
_cell.length_c   1.000
_cell.angle_alpha   90.00
_cell.angle_beta   90.00
_cell.angle_gamma   90.00
#
_symmetry.space_group_name_H-M   'P 1'
#
loop_
_entity.id
_entity.type
_entity.pdbx_description
1 polymer ?
#
loop_
_entity_poly.entity_id
_entity_poly.type
_entity_poly.pdbx_seq_one_letter_code
_entity_poly.pdbx_strand_id
1 'polypeptide(L)'
;HAALSQDLRAPLTFIRKQATKPQFKSAALTGGEPEVTFELERHEVDIHDMRQVADRLTLDDTGFELRRMPTAVADLYDDAAIAQAYEPEVIALLKAHTGAGDVVVFDHTRRSDAATGASNPDGARGPASRVHVDYTVASGPQRARDVLGDAAVTRVLDAGGYGVPTLFAAQCRALET
;
A
#
# COMPACT_ATOMS: atom_id res chain seq x y z
N HIS A 1 -23.98 -2.70 20.04
CA HIS A 1 -23.32 -1.41 20.19
C HIS A 1 -23.10 -0.86 18.77
N ALA A 2 -23.84 0.19 18.40
CA ALA A 2 -23.51 0.97 17.21
C ALA A 2 -22.15 1.62 17.49
N ALA A 3 -21.13 1.25 16.73
CA ALA A 3 -19.86 1.96 16.78
C ALA A 3 -20.14 3.41 16.36
N LEU A 4 -19.81 4.35 17.22
CA LEU A 4 -19.88 5.77 16.89
C LEU A 4 -18.92 6.02 15.73
N SER A 5 -19.32 6.83 14.78
CA SER A 5 -18.42 7.30 13.73
C SER A 5 -17.18 7.91 14.38
N GLN A 6 -16.01 7.43 13.98
CA GLN A 6 -14.73 7.95 14.45
C GLN A 6 -14.09 8.86 13.41
N ASP A 7 -14.92 9.57 12.65
CA ASP A 7 -14.44 10.59 11.74
C ASP A 7 -13.57 11.59 12.51
N LEU A 8 -12.46 11.95 11.91
CA LEU A 8 -11.54 12.91 12.51
C LEU A 8 -11.08 13.92 11.47
N ARG A 9 -10.55 15.04 11.92
CA ARG A 9 -9.92 16.03 11.07
C ARG A 9 -8.45 16.13 11.40
N ALA A 10 -7.62 16.02 10.37
CA ALA A 10 -6.17 16.02 10.54
C ALA A 10 -5.45 16.64 9.34
N PRO A 11 -4.26 17.22 9.55
CA PRO A 11 -3.46 17.76 8.46
C PRO A 11 -2.80 16.62 7.67
N LEU A 12 -3.02 16.61 6.36
CA LEU A 12 -2.25 15.80 5.43
C LEU A 12 -1.29 16.67 4.62
N THR A 13 -0.16 16.08 4.24
CA THR A 13 0.89 16.76 3.48
C THR A 13 0.81 16.36 2.02
N PHE A 14 0.78 17.35 1.15
CA PHE A 14 0.69 17.22 -0.30
C PHE A 14 1.89 17.87 -0.97
N ILE A 15 2.13 17.52 -2.22
CA ILE A 15 3.03 18.26 -3.10
C ILE A 15 2.29 19.51 -3.58
N ARG A 16 2.89 20.70 -3.38
CA ARG A 16 2.34 21.95 -3.89
C ARG A 16 2.25 21.90 -5.42
N LYS A 17 1.13 22.38 -5.96
CA LYS A 17 0.96 22.50 -7.40
C LYS A 17 2.03 23.39 -8.01
N GLN A 18 2.73 22.88 -9.03
CA GLN A 18 3.80 23.58 -9.73
C GLN A 18 3.73 23.33 -11.25
N ALA A 19 4.37 24.20 -12.03
CA ALA A 19 4.37 24.08 -13.51
C ALA A 19 5.25 22.94 -14.02
N THR A 20 6.33 22.63 -13.29
CA THR A 20 7.26 21.56 -13.64
C THR A 20 6.85 20.25 -12.99
N LYS A 21 7.14 19.13 -13.65
CA LYS A 21 6.88 17.80 -13.08
C LYS A 21 7.67 17.62 -11.78
N PRO A 22 7.03 17.31 -10.65
CA PRO A 22 7.73 17.03 -9.41
C PRO A 22 8.59 15.76 -9.54
N GLN A 23 9.80 15.80 -8.99
CA GLN A 23 10.72 14.68 -8.97
C GLN A 23 11.17 14.38 -7.56
N PHE A 24 11.34 13.10 -7.28
CA PHE A 24 11.91 12.57 -6.05
C PHE A 24 12.98 11.55 -6.40
N LYS A 25 14.19 11.75 -5.90
CA LYS A 25 15.26 10.77 -5.95
C LYS A 25 15.55 10.29 -4.53
N SER A 26 15.45 9.01 -4.31
CA SER A 26 15.70 8.41 -3.00
C SER A 26 17.19 8.48 -2.64
N ALA A 27 17.51 8.35 -1.36
CA ALA A 27 18.88 8.24 -0.87
C ALA A 27 19.67 7.10 -1.55
N ALA A 28 19.00 6.02 -1.94
CA ALA A 28 19.61 4.90 -2.68
C ALA A 28 20.12 5.32 -4.07
N LEU A 29 19.49 6.32 -4.70
CA LEU A 29 19.89 6.83 -6.02
C LEU A 29 20.91 7.97 -5.93
N THR A 30 20.85 8.77 -4.85
CA THR A 30 21.76 9.92 -4.67
C THR A 30 23.04 9.54 -3.95
N GLY A 31 23.06 8.42 -3.25
CA GLY A 31 24.16 8.01 -2.37
C GLY A 31 24.26 8.82 -1.07
N GLY A 32 23.24 9.65 -0.77
CA GLY A 32 23.22 10.53 0.41
C GLY A 32 21.79 10.94 0.77
N GLU A 33 21.54 12.25 0.93
CA GLU A 33 20.20 12.75 1.22
C GLU A 33 19.27 12.66 0.00
N PRO A 34 17.98 12.41 0.19
CA PRO A 34 17.02 12.44 -0.90
C PRO A 34 16.94 13.81 -1.56
N GLU A 35 16.86 13.86 -2.89
CA GLU A 35 16.67 15.09 -3.65
C GLU A 35 15.21 15.24 -4.07
N VAL A 36 14.63 16.43 -3.88
CA VAL A 36 13.28 16.78 -4.28
C VAL A 36 13.25 18.08 -5.09
N THR A 37 12.38 18.16 -6.10
CA THR A 37 12.19 19.36 -6.93
C THR A 37 10.82 20.02 -6.70
N PHE A 38 10.23 19.79 -5.53
CA PHE A 38 8.90 20.30 -5.18
C PHE A 38 8.86 20.79 -3.74
N GLU A 39 7.93 21.69 -3.49
CA GLU A 39 7.57 22.13 -2.14
C GLU A 39 6.39 21.32 -1.62
N LEU A 40 6.28 21.27 -0.29
CA LEU A 40 5.18 20.62 0.40
C LEU A 40 4.21 21.67 0.94
N GLU A 41 2.93 21.31 0.97
CA GLU A 41 1.88 22.07 1.64
C GLU A 41 1.01 21.14 2.49
N ARG A 42 0.44 21.69 3.56
CA ARG A 42 -0.42 20.93 4.49
C ARG A 42 -1.84 21.46 4.38
N HIS A 43 -2.78 20.53 4.30
CA HIS A 43 -4.21 20.84 4.28
C HIS A 43 -4.92 20.06 5.38
N GLU A 44 -5.80 20.72 6.13
CA GLU A 44 -6.73 20.07 7.03
C GLU A 44 -7.79 19.33 6.21
N VAL A 45 -7.89 18.02 6.40
CA VAL A 45 -8.84 17.16 5.69
C VAL A 45 -9.68 16.36 6.67
N ASP A 46 -10.90 16.07 6.28
CA ASP A 46 -11.77 15.15 7.00
C ASP A 46 -11.38 13.71 6.63
N ILE A 47 -11.13 12.89 7.64
CA ILE A 47 -10.78 11.47 7.49
C ILE A 47 -11.95 10.67 8.03
N HIS A 48 -12.62 9.95 7.13
CA HIS A 48 -13.84 9.21 7.45
C HIS A 48 -13.56 7.78 7.89
N ASP A 49 -14.29 7.33 8.90
CA ASP A 49 -14.28 5.92 9.31
C ASP A 49 -15.09 5.08 8.32
N MET A 50 -14.42 4.46 7.37
CA MET A 50 -15.02 3.68 6.30
C MET A 50 -15.54 2.31 6.76
N ARG A 51 -15.28 1.87 8.00
CA ARG A 51 -15.77 0.57 8.50
C ARG A 51 -17.28 0.46 8.53
N GLN A 52 -17.97 1.58 8.70
CA GLN A 52 -19.44 1.63 8.74
C GLN A 52 -20.10 1.51 7.35
N VAL A 53 -19.34 1.70 6.31
CA VAL A 53 -19.80 1.67 4.92
C VAL A 53 -19.03 0.64 4.09
N ALA A 54 -18.34 -0.28 4.75
CA ALA A 54 -17.47 -1.26 4.11
C ALA A 54 -18.19 -2.13 3.07
N ASP A 55 -19.48 -2.41 3.29
CA ASP A 55 -20.35 -3.14 2.38
C ASP A 55 -20.66 -2.42 1.07
N ARG A 56 -20.48 -1.10 1.03
CA ARG A 56 -20.67 -0.24 -0.13
C ARG A 56 -19.39 0.09 -0.89
N LEU A 57 -18.25 -0.36 -0.37
CA LEU A 57 -16.94 -0.10 -0.97
C LEU A 57 -16.57 -1.29 -1.86
N THR A 58 -16.47 -1.04 -3.15
CA THR A 58 -16.07 -2.05 -4.13
C THR A 58 -14.94 -1.52 -5.01
N LEU A 59 -14.11 -2.41 -5.50
CA LEU A 59 -13.00 -2.04 -6.40
C LEU A 59 -13.53 -1.36 -7.67
N ASP A 60 -14.68 -1.81 -8.18
CA ASP A 60 -15.24 -1.32 -9.44
C ASP A 60 -15.86 0.08 -9.30
N ASP A 61 -16.55 0.36 -8.17
CA ASP A 61 -17.27 1.63 -8.00
C ASP A 61 -16.42 2.70 -7.31
N THR A 62 -15.65 2.30 -6.28
CA THR A 62 -14.90 3.24 -5.43
C THR A 62 -13.40 3.18 -5.63
N GLY A 63 -12.89 2.18 -6.34
CA GLY A 63 -11.47 1.98 -6.58
C GLY A 63 -10.70 1.39 -5.38
N PHE A 64 -11.38 1.10 -4.30
CA PHE A 64 -10.84 0.43 -3.12
C PHE A 64 -11.93 -0.34 -2.36
N GLU A 65 -11.48 -1.25 -1.52
CA GLU A 65 -12.34 -2.14 -0.74
C GLU A 65 -11.77 -2.30 0.67
N LEU A 66 -12.65 -2.36 1.67
CA LEU A 66 -12.27 -2.63 3.05
C LEU A 66 -12.70 -4.05 3.44
N ARG A 67 -11.72 -4.91 3.71
CA ARG A 67 -11.95 -6.31 4.09
C ARG A 67 -11.35 -6.64 5.44
N ARG A 68 -12.07 -7.46 6.19
CA ARG A 68 -11.55 -8.05 7.42
C ARG A 68 -11.01 -9.43 7.10
N MET A 69 -9.69 -9.58 7.19
CA MET A 69 -9.01 -10.84 6.98
C MET A 69 -8.13 -11.15 8.20
N PRO A 70 -8.58 -12.02 9.10
CA PRO A 70 -7.71 -12.52 10.16
C PRO A 70 -6.53 -13.27 9.56
N THR A 71 -5.32 -12.97 10.01
CA THR A 71 -4.12 -13.70 9.60
C THR A 71 -3.70 -14.68 10.69
N ALA A 72 -3.11 -15.82 10.29
CA ALA A 72 -2.46 -16.76 11.20
C ALA A 72 -1.08 -16.27 11.68
N VAL A 73 -0.52 -15.22 11.05
CA VAL A 73 0.79 -14.67 11.40
C VAL A 73 0.71 -13.79 12.62
N ALA A 74 1.41 -14.16 13.69
CA ALA A 74 1.44 -13.41 14.93
C ALA A 74 2.42 -12.22 14.87
N ASP A 75 3.51 -12.33 14.11
CA ASP A 75 4.54 -11.30 13.96
C ASP A 75 4.84 -11.06 12.49
N LEU A 76 4.44 -9.89 11.99
CA LEU A 76 4.72 -9.46 10.61
C LEU A 76 6.17 -8.99 10.38
N TYR A 77 7.03 -9.11 11.38
CA TYR A 77 8.49 -8.93 11.23
C TYR A 77 9.23 -10.27 11.07
N ASP A 78 8.54 -11.40 11.18
CA ASP A 78 9.09 -12.72 10.87
C ASP A 78 8.92 -13.00 9.37
N ASP A 79 10.03 -12.90 8.62
CA ASP A 79 10.05 -13.12 7.17
C ASP A 79 9.64 -14.54 6.78
N ALA A 80 9.97 -15.54 7.61
CA ALA A 80 9.57 -16.92 7.33
C ALA A 80 8.06 -17.11 7.50
N ALA A 81 7.46 -16.52 8.52
CA ALA A 81 6.02 -16.55 8.73
C ALA A 81 5.27 -15.77 7.62
N ILE A 82 5.83 -14.67 7.15
CA ILE A 82 5.27 -13.94 5.99
C ILE A 82 5.25 -14.83 4.76
N ALA A 83 6.38 -15.40 4.37
CA ALA A 83 6.48 -16.21 3.17
C ALA A 83 5.63 -17.49 3.24
N GLN A 84 5.53 -18.12 4.41
CA GLN A 84 4.84 -19.40 4.58
C GLN A 84 3.34 -19.29 4.80
N ALA A 85 2.87 -18.19 5.39
CA ALA A 85 1.46 -18.03 5.75
C ALA A 85 0.84 -16.75 5.18
N TYR A 86 1.43 -15.59 5.41
CA TYR A 86 0.80 -14.32 5.03
C TYR A 86 0.66 -14.13 3.52
N GLU A 87 1.70 -14.44 2.74
CA GLU A 87 1.61 -14.34 1.27
C GLU A 87 0.54 -15.26 0.69
N PRO A 88 0.46 -16.56 1.06
CA PRO A 88 -0.66 -17.41 0.63
C PRO A 88 -2.04 -16.87 1.01
N GLU A 89 -2.20 -16.31 2.22
CA GLU A 89 -3.45 -15.69 2.65
C GLU A 89 -3.81 -14.47 1.77
N VAL A 90 -2.85 -13.60 1.48
CA VAL A 90 -3.01 -12.43 0.60
C VAL A 90 -3.35 -12.85 -0.82
N ILE A 91 -2.65 -13.84 -1.36
CA ILE A 91 -2.92 -14.38 -2.70
C ILE A 91 -4.35 -14.92 -2.79
N ALA A 92 -4.78 -15.70 -1.79
CA ALA A 92 -6.13 -16.25 -1.74
C ALA A 92 -7.20 -15.14 -1.66
N LEU A 93 -6.98 -14.13 -0.82
CA LEU A 93 -7.85 -12.97 -0.69
C LEU A 93 -8.01 -12.24 -2.03
N LEU A 94 -6.90 -11.90 -2.67
CA LEU A 94 -6.91 -11.16 -3.93
C LEU A 94 -7.59 -11.96 -5.05
N LYS A 95 -7.29 -13.25 -5.19
CA LYS A 95 -7.97 -14.13 -6.16
C LYS A 95 -9.48 -14.17 -5.95
N ALA A 96 -9.91 -14.28 -4.69
CA ALA A 96 -11.34 -14.34 -4.36
C ALA A 96 -12.10 -13.04 -4.67
N HIS A 97 -11.45 -11.89 -4.50
CA HIS A 97 -12.11 -10.57 -4.66
C HIS A 97 -11.94 -9.95 -6.04
N THR A 98 -10.88 -10.28 -6.77
CA THR A 98 -10.62 -9.72 -8.11
C THR A 98 -10.95 -10.67 -9.24
N GLY A 99 -11.12 -11.96 -8.94
CA GLY A 99 -11.24 -13.00 -9.97
C GLY A 99 -9.94 -13.29 -10.72
N ALA A 100 -8.80 -12.78 -10.21
CA ALA A 100 -7.50 -12.98 -10.86
C ALA A 100 -7.13 -14.46 -10.92
N GLY A 101 -6.71 -14.92 -12.08
CA GLY A 101 -6.22 -16.29 -12.28
C GLY A 101 -4.89 -16.51 -11.57
N ASP A 102 -4.05 -15.49 -11.53
CA ASP A 102 -2.76 -15.54 -10.85
C ASP A 102 -2.48 -14.24 -10.08
N VAL A 103 -1.77 -14.36 -8.96
CA VAL A 103 -1.36 -13.25 -8.09
C VAL A 103 0.09 -13.48 -7.66
N VAL A 104 0.93 -12.50 -7.86
CA VAL A 104 2.35 -12.53 -7.45
C VAL A 104 2.59 -11.41 -6.44
N VAL A 105 3.01 -11.77 -5.23
CA VAL A 105 3.50 -10.83 -4.23
C VAL A 105 4.97 -10.56 -4.55
N PHE A 106 5.36 -9.28 -4.66
CA PHE A 106 6.70 -8.92 -5.08
C PHE A 106 7.43 -7.96 -4.13
N ASP A 107 6.73 -7.39 -3.18
CA ASP A 107 7.32 -6.47 -2.21
C ASP A 107 6.48 -6.38 -0.93
N HIS A 108 7.18 -6.20 0.19
CA HIS A 108 6.62 -5.92 1.50
C HIS A 108 7.29 -4.71 2.09
N THR A 109 6.53 -3.71 2.50
CA THR A 109 7.06 -2.57 3.23
C THR A 109 6.46 -2.53 4.63
N ARG A 110 7.30 -2.67 5.63
CA ARG A 110 6.93 -2.51 7.04
C ARG A 110 7.25 -1.09 7.50
N ARG A 111 6.32 -0.48 8.21
CA ARG A 111 6.47 0.88 8.72
C ARG A 111 6.07 0.93 10.19
N SER A 112 6.86 1.64 10.98
CA SER A 112 6.60 1.85 12.40
C SER A 112 7.00 3.26 12.79
N ASP A 113 6.23 3.87 13.68
CA ASP A 113 6.53 5.14 14.34
C ASP A 113 7.17 4.93 15.73
N ALA A 114 7.36 3.68 16.15
CA ALA A 114 7.99 3.37 17.42
C ALA A 114 9.45 3.85 17.44
N ALA A 115 9.79 4.72 18.40
CA ALA A 115 11.14 5.27 18.58
C ALA A 115 12.19 4.20 18.94
N THR A 116 11.75 3.07 19.49
CA THR A 116 12.57 1.88 19.82
C THR A 116 12.26 0.75 18.87
N GLY A 117 12.32 1.05 17.59
CA GLY A 117 11.81 0.24 16.52
C GLY A 117 11.92 -1.25 16.75
N ALA A 118 10.85 -1.95 16.52
CA ALA A 118 10.97 -3.29 16.02
C ALA A 118 12.10 -3.26 14.99
N SER A 119 13.01 -4.20 15.08
CA SER A 119 14.07 -4.41 14.10
C SER A 119 13.37 -4.55 12.73
N ASN A 120 13.29 -3.45 12.02
CA ASN A 120 12.69 -3.41 10.69
C ASN A 120 13.79 -3.80 9.70
N PRO A 121 13.76 -5.00 9.12
CA PRO A 121 14.79 -5.43 8.18
C PRO A 121 14.86 -4.54 6.93
N ASP A 122 13.78 -3.78 6.63
CA ASP A 122 13.75 -2.81 5.53
C ASP A 122 14.41 -1.47 5.89
N GLY A 123 15.12 -1.41 7.03
CA GLY A 123 15.57 -0.16 7.64
C GLY A 123 14.40 0.59 8.27
N ALA A 124 14.61 1.31 9.36
CA ALA A 124 13.57 1.98 10.14
C ALA A 124 12.77 3.01 9.30
N ARG A 125 11.87 2.53 8.45
CA ARG A 125 10.97 3.38 7.68
C ARG A 125 9.82 3.84 8.57
N GLY A 126 9.72 5.14 8.78
CA GLY A 126 8.56 5.76 9.40
C GLY A 126 7.31 5.66 8.52
N PRO A 127 6.14 6.01 9.06
CA PRO A 127 4.92 6.18 8.30
C PRO A 127 5.12 7.10 7.08
N ALA A 128 4.33 6.90 6.04
CA ALA A 128 4.38 7.78 4.88
C ALA A 128 3.99 9.20 5.27
N SER A 129 4.87 10.16 5.00
CA SER A 129 4.70 11.56 5.43
C SER A 129 3.99 12.44 4.40
N ARG A 130 3.68 11.90 3.22
CA ARG A 130 3.06 12.61 2.10
C ARG A 130 2.01 11.75 1.44
N VAL A 131 0.94 12.38 0.97
CA VAL A 131 -0.06 11.72 0.11
C VAL A 131 0.60 11.40 -1.24
N HIS A 132 0.46 10.17 -1.70
CA HIS A 132 1.03 9.69 -2.95
C HIS A 132 0.22 8.51 -3.51
N VAL A 133 0.47 8.19 -4.76
CA VAL A 133 0.07 6.95 -5.41
C VAL A 133 1.33 6.16 -5.75
N ASP A 134 1.27 4.83 -5.61
CA ASP A 134 2.44 3.98 -5.87
C ASP A 134 2.67 3.77 -7.37
N TYR A 135 1.58 3.65 -8.13
CA TYR A 135 1.65 3.35 -9.56
C TYR A 135 0.83 4.30 -10.41
N THR A 136 1.33 4.57 -11.59
CA THR A 136 0.65 5.27 -12.68
C THR A 136 0.26 4.27 -13.78
N VAL A 137 -0.51 4.73 -14.76
CA VAL A 137 -0.84 3.94 -15.96
C VAL A 137 0.41 3.43 -16.68
N ALA A 138 1.51 4.16 -16.61
CA ALA A 138 2.78 3.77 -17.26
C ALA A 138 3.67 2.90 -16.37
N SER A 139 3.79 3.23 -15.07
CA SER A 139 4.73 2.55 -14.17
C SER A 139 4.23 1.18 -13.70
N GLY A 140 2.92 0.97 -13.63
CA GLY A 140 2.35 -0.34 -13.30
C GLY A 140 2.76 -1.44 -14.27
N PRO A 141 2.53 -1.29 -15.59
CA PRO A 141 3.00 -2.23 -16.62
C PRO A 141 4.50 -2.46 -16.60
N GLN A 142 5.28 -1.40 -16.38
CA GLN A 142 6.73 -1.54 -16.27
C GLN A 142 7.12 -2.40 -15.07
N ARG A 143 6.52 -2.16 -13.91
CA ARG A 143 6.78 -2.98 -12.72
C ARG A 143 6.40 -4.45 -12.93
N ALA A 144 5.29 -4.70 -13.61
CA ALA A 144 4.92 -6.08 -13.95
C ALA A 144 5.98 -6.75 -14.83
N ARG A 145 6.55 -6.04 -15.82
CA ARG A 145 7.64 -6.56 -16.66
C ARG A 145 8.91 -6.84 -15.84
N ASP A 146 9.25 -5.95 -14.93
CA ASP A 146 10.43 -6.10 -14.08
C ASP A 146 10.35 -7.35 -13.18
N VAL A 147 9.13 -7.70 -12.75
CA VAL A 147 8.88 -8.85 -11.86
C VAL A 147 8.66 -10.15 -12.62
N LEU A 148 7.89 -10.12 -13.70
CA LEU A 148 7.41 -11.32 -14.41
C LEU A 148 8.11 -11.57 -15.75
N GLY A 149 8.81 -10.57 -16.27
CA GLY A 149 9.41 -10.59 -17.61
C GLY A 149 8.42 -10.24 -18.73
N ASP A 150 8.95 -9.73 -19.83
CA ASP A 150 8.17 -9.20 -20.95
C ASP A 150 7.19 -10.22 -21.55
N ALA A 151 7.62 -11.45 -21.74
CA ALA A 151 6.79 -12.49 -22.36
C ALA A 151 5.56 -12.85 -21.50
N ALA A 152 5.70 -12.85 -20.19
CA ALA A 152 4.58 -13.12 -19.28
C ALA A 152 3.56 -11.99 -19.31
N VAL A 153 4.05 -10.74 -19.23
CA VAL A 153 3.18 -9.56 -19.24
C VAL A 153 2.46 -9.41 -20.57
N THR A 154 3.14 -9.64 -21.70
CA THR A 154 2.51 -9.60 -23.02
C THR A 154 1.35 -10.58 -23.12
N ARG A 155 1.53 -11.83 -22.67
CA ARG A 155 0.43 -12.82 -22.65
C ARG A 155 -0.76 -12.35 -21.82
N VAL A 156 -0.52 -11.73 -20.67
CA VAL A 156 -1.59 -11.23 -19.80
C VAL A 156 -2.33 -10.05 -20.43
N LEU A 157 -1.60 -9.11 -21.05
CA LEU A 157 -2.19 -7.97 -21.74
C LEU A 157 -3.02 -8.42 -22.96
N ASP A 158 -2.52 -9.38 -23.74
CA ASP A 158 -3.21 -9.94 -24.90
C ASP A 158 -4.49 -10.71 -24.50
N ALA A 159 -4.50 -11.28 -23.29
CA ALA A 159 -5.67 -11.96 -22.74
C ALA A 159 -6.73 -11.03 -22.14
N GLY A 160 -6.53 -9.72 -22.14
CA GLY A 160 -7.56 -8.74 -21.80
C GLY A 160 -7.43 -8.06 -20.45
N GLY A 161 -6.31 -8.20 -19.74
CA GLY A 161 -6.13 -7.32 -18.60
C GLY A 161 -5.23 -7.83 -17.48
N TYR A 162 -4.67 -6.88 -16.79
CA TYR A 162 -4.01 -7.09 -15.51
C TYR A 162 -4.29 -5.90 -14.59
N GLY A 163 -4.09 -6.10 -13.29
CA GLY A 163 -4.10 -5.05 -12.29
C GLY A 163 -2.91 -5.17 -11.36
N VAL A 164 -2.46 -4.04 -10.82
CA VAL A 164 -1.48 -4.02 -9.73
C VAL A 164 -2.19 -3.45 -8.50
N PRO A 165 -2.91 -4.26 -7.74
CA PRO A 165 -3.51 -3.80 -6.50
C PRO A 165 -2.42 -3.56 -5.47
N THR A 166 -2.49 -2.42 -4.78
CA THR A 166 -1.69 -2.17 -3.59
C THR A 166 -2.51 -2.59 -2.37
N LEU A 167 -2.03 -3.58 -1.65
CA LEU A 167 -2.66 -4.03 -0.42
C LEU A 167 -2.06 -3.29 0.77
N PHE A 168 -2.88 -2.55 1.49
CA PHE A 168 -2.53 -1.99 2.80
C PHE A 168 -3.11 -2.88 3.90
N ALA A 169 -2.27 -3.64 4.56
CA ALA A 169 -2.65 -4.36 5.76
C ALA A 169 -2.29 -3.54 7.00
N ALA A 170 -3.30 -3.13 7.78
CA ALA A 170 -3.09 -2.54 9.08
C ALA A 170 -3.32 -3.61 10.16
N GLN A 171 -2.27 -4.01 10.85
CA GLN A 171 -2.38 -4.76 12.08
C GLN A 171 -2.58 -3.79 13.23
N CYS A 172 -3.85 -3.45 13.51
CA CYS A 172 -4.19 -2.77 14.75
C CYS A 172 -4.11 -3.80 15.88
N ARG A 173 -3.01 -3.84 16.61
CA ARG A 173 -3.05 -4.42 17.96
C ARG A 173 -3.95 -3.49 18.77
N ALA A 174 -5.09 -3.99 19.23
CA ALA A 174 -5.80 -3.36 20.33
C ALA A 174 -4.81 -3.31 21.48
N LEU A 175 -4.40 -2.10 21.89
CA LEU A 175 -3.78 -1.91 23.18
C LEU A 175 -4.88 -2.22 24.17
N GLU A 176 -4.87 -3.42 24.70
CA GLU A 176 -5.63 -3.75 25.91
C GLU A 176 -4.96 -2.96 27.04
N THR A 177 -5.62 -1.85 27.42
CA THR A 177 -5.35 -1.12 28.67
C THR A 177 -6.20 -1.71 29.78
#